data_89636a07b49dfe17adcdf3bac67e8bb5
#
_entry.id   89636a07b49dfe17adcdf3bac67e8bb5
#
_cell.length_a   1.000
_cell.length_b   1.000
_cell.length_c   1.000
_cell.angle_alpha   90.00
_cell.angle_beta   90.00
_cell.angle_gamma   90.00
#
_symmetry.space_group_name_H-M   'P 1'
#
loop_
_entity.id
_entity.type
_entity.pdbx_description
1 polymer ?
#
loop_
_entity_poly.entity_id
_entity_poly.type
_entity_poly.pdbx_seq_one_letter_code
_entity_poly.pdbx_strand_id
1 'polypeptide(L)'
;MNSYTNQQNAYRKASVNTLDQNKLIVMLYDGAIKQAGFAVEHIKKNEIEKAHNALVKAKNIVSELMSSLNMEKGGEVAKNLKSLYAFMFSQLIEANMNKESKPIVTVIGLLKELREAWIHIGNTNKAPVSYTHLRAHETPE
;
A
#
# COMPACT_ATOMS: atom_id res chain seq x y z
N MET A 1 3.52 -21.60 -7.99
CA MET A 1 3.07 -20.46 -7.81
C MET A 1 3.83 -19.81 -6.81
N ASN A 2 3.88 -18.68 -6.87
CA ASN A 2 4.73 -17.99 -5.97
C ASN A 2 3.93 -17.47 -4.80
N SER A 3 4.62 -16.99 -3.81
CA SER A 3 3.99 -16.55 -2.59
C SER A 3 3.14 -15.30 -2.81
N TYR A 4 3.46 -14.52 -3.81
CA TYR A 4 2.67 -13.34 -4.11
C TYR A 4 1.24 -13.71 -4.49
N THR A 5 1.09 -14.70 -5.35
CA THR A 5 -0.24 -15.15 -5.75
C THR A 5 -0.99 -15.74 -4.58
N ASN A 6 -0.29 -16.49 -3.73
CA ASN A 6 -0.91 -17.06 -2.54
C ASN A 6 -1.39 -15.95 -1.60
N GLN A 7 -0.62 -14.89 -1.48
CA GLN A 7 -1.01 -13.76 -0.65
C GLN A 7 -2.24 -13.06 -1.20
N GLN A 8 -2.30 -12.91 -2.52
CA GLN A 8 -3.48 -12.32 -3.13
C GLN A 8 -4.72 -13.15 -2.89
N ASN A 9 -4.60 -14.45 -2.99
CA ASN A 9 -5.75 -15.32 -2.75
C ASN A 9 -6.21 -15.25 -1.31
N ALA A 10 -5.27 -15.21 -0.37
CA ALA A 10 -5.62 -15.08 1.03
C ALA A 10 -6.32 -13.76 1.30
N TYR A 11 -5.83 -12.69 0.68
CA TYR A 11 -6.42 -11.38 0.82
C TYR A 11 -7.87 -11.38 0.34
N ARG A 12 -8.11 -11.97 -0.81
CA ARG A 12 -9.47 -12.03 -1.36
C ARG A 12 -10.39 -12.86 -0.51
N LYS A 13 -9.89 -13.95 0.02
CA LYS A 13 -10.70 -14.80 0.88
C LYS A 13 -11.08 -14.08 2.15
N ALA A 14 -10.14 -13.36 2.73
CA ALA A 14 -10.38 -12.67 3.98
C ALA A 14 -11.25 -11.43 3.81
N SER A 15 -11.50 -11.03 2.58
CA SER A 15 -12.22 -9.78 2.33
C SER A 15 -13.66 -9.80 2.81
N VAL A 16 -14.17 -10.94 3.21
CA VAL A 16 -15.52 -10.99 3.75
C VAL A 16 -15.55 -10.61 5.21
N ASN A 17 -14.38 -10.51 5.86
CA ASN A 17 -14.31 -10.20 7.28
C ASN A 17 -13.67 -8.83 7.46
N THR A 18 -14.41 -7.89 8.02
CA THR A 18 -13.93 -6.52 8.16
C THR A 18 -12.63 -6.41 8.94
N LEU A 19 -12.52 -7.17 10.05
CA LEU A 19 -11.29 -7.11 10.84
C LEU A 19 -10.11 -7.64 10.06
N ASP A 20 -10.33 -8.72 9.32
CA ASP A 20 -9.27 -9.31 8.52
C ASP A 20 -8.86 -8.35 7.40
N GLN A 21 -9.82 -7.64 6.82
CA GLN A 21 -9.50 -6.67 5.79
C GLN A 21 -8.65 -5.54 6.33
N ASN A 22 -8.99 -5.04 7.53
CA ASN A 22 -8.19 -3.99 8.15
C ASN A 22 -6.76 -4.45 8.39
N LYS A 23 -6.62 -5.66 8.90
CA LYS A 23 -5.30 -6.21 9.14
C LYS A 23 -4.51 -6.35 7.85
N LEU A 24 -5.17 -6.82 6.80
CA LEU A 24 -4.51 -7.01 5.53
C LEU A 24 -4.06 -5.69 4.92
N ILE A 25 -4.87 -4.65 5.06
CA ILE A 25 -4.49 -3.34 4.55
C ILE A 25 -3.25 -2.83 5.30
N VAL A 26 -3.24 -2.97 6.63
CA VAL A 26 -2.08 -2.56 7.41
C VAL A 26 -0.84 -3.38 7.00
N MET A 27 -1.02 -4.67 6.78
CA MET A 27 0.08 -5.51 6.33
C MET A 27 0.63 -5.05 4.98
N LEU A 28 -0.24 -4.60 4.09
CA LEU A 28 0.21 -4.08 2.81
C LEU A 28 1.04 -2.81 2.99
N TYR A 29 0.60 -1.91 3.86
CA TYR A 29 1.40 -0.73 4.16
C TYR A 29 2.76 -1.13 4.74
N ASP A 30 2.76 -2.05 5.69
CA ASP A 30 4.00 -2.51 6.30
C ASP A 30 4.94 -3.11 5.27
N GLY A 31 4.40 -3.91 4.37
CA GLY A 31 5.20 -4.53 3.33
C GLY A 31 5.80 -3.52 2.38
N ALA A 32 5.01 -2.53 1.98
CA ALA A 32 5.52 -1.50 1.06
C ALA A 32 6.61 -0.67 1.73
N ILE A 33 6.41 -0.29 2.99
CA ILE A 33 7.40 0.47 3.74
C ILE A 33 8.70 -0.33 3.85
N LYS A 34 8.57 -1.60 4.16
CA LYS A 34 9.74 -2.47 4.33
C LYS A 34 10.53 -2.60 3.03
N GLN A 35 9.84 -2.88 1.95
CA GLN A 35 10.52 -3.06 0.67
C GLN A 35 11.14 -1.75 0.18
N ALA A 36 10.43 -0.64 0.36
CA ALA A 36 10.97 0.66 -0.01
C ALA A 36 12.22 0.98 0.81
N GLY A 37 12.19 0.63 2.11
CA GLY A 37 13.35 0.82 2.97
C GLY A 37 14.55 -0.01 2.53
N PHE A 38 14.31 -1.27 2.15
CA PHE A 38 15.38 -2.11 1.60
C PHE A 38 15.97 -1.47 0.35
N ALA A 39 15.12 -0.90 -0.52
CA ALA A 39 15.60 -0.29 -1.74
C ALA A 39 16.56 0.87 -1.44
N VAL A 40 16.20 1.70 -0.45
CA VAL A 40 17.07 2.80 -0.07
C VAL A 40 18.43 2.27 0.37
N GLU A 41 18.44 1.24 1.21
CA GLU A 41 19.70 0.67 1.68
C GLU A 41 20.52 0.07 0.55
N HIS A 42 19.88 -0.64 -0.35
CA HIS A 42 20.58 -1.25 -1.47
C HIS A 42 21.16 -0.19 -2.42
N ILE A 43 20.44 0.91 -2.62
CA ILE A 43 20.98 1.99 -3.44
C ILE A 43 22.20 2.59 -2.79
N LYS A 44 22.16 2.80 -1.48
CA LYS A 44 23.31 3.33 -0.76
C LYS A 44 24.53 2.44 -0.92
N LYS A 45 24.32 1.14 -0.96
CA LYS A 45 25.42 0.19 -1.10
C LYS A 45 25.75 -0.12 -2.55
N ASN A 46 25.08 0.55 -3.45
CA ASN A 46 25.28 0.34 -4.88
C ASN A 46 24.94 -1.08 -5.32
N GLU A 47 24.00 -1.69 -4.63
CA GLU A 47 23.52 -3.03 -4.97
C GLU A 47 22.31 -2.87 -5.88
N ILE A 48 22.58 -2.63 -7.15
CA ILE A 48 21.57 -2.18 -8.11
C ILE A 48 20.47 -3.21 -8.33
N GLU A 49 20.85 -4.46 -8.48
CA GLU A 49 19.85 -5.49 -8.75
C GLU A 49 18.95 -5.71 -7.56
N LYS A 50 19.51 -5.70 -6.36
CA LYS A 50 18.71 -5.87 -5.14
C LYS A 50 17.78 -4.68 -4.97
N ALA A 51 18.25 -3.49 -5.29
CA ALA A 51 17.41 -2.31 -5.23
C ALA A 51 16.24 -2.43 -6.20
N HIS A 52 16.53 -2.88 -7.42
CA HIS A 52 15.50 -3.09 -8.42
C HIS A 52 14.42 -4.05 -7.90
N ASN A 53 14.85 -5.18 -7.35
CA ASN A 53 13.91 -6.18 -6.89
C ASN A 53 13.05 -5.65 -5.76
N ALA A 54 13.64 -4.91 -4.83
CA ALA A 54 12.88 -4.34 -3.72
C ALA A 54 11.88 -3.30 -4.24
N LEU A 55 12.28 -2.48 -5.20
CA LEU A 55 11.37 -1.47 -5.76
C LEU A 55 10.21 -2.10 -6.51
N VAL A 56 10.47 -3.19 -7.23
CA VAL A 56 9.38 -3.89 -7.91
C VAL A 56 8.38 -4.42 -6.90
N LYS A 57 8.87 -4.97 -5.80
CA LYS A 57 7.97 -5.47 -4.76
C LYS A 57 7.15 -4.36 -4.14
N ALA A 58 7.81 -3.24 -3.81
CA ALA A 58 7.10 -2.09 -3.24
C ALA A 58 6.03 -1.58 -4.21
N LYS A 59 6.40 -1.45 -5.48
CA LYS A 59 5.46 -0.98 -6.49
C LYS A 59 4.26 -1.90 -6.61
N ASN A 60 4.48 -3.20 -6.58
CA ASN A 60 3.39 -4.15 -6.69
C ASN A 60 2.45 -4.06 -5.50
N ILE A 61 2.99 -3.80 -4.31
CA ILE A 61 2.15 -3.65 -3.13
C ILE A 61 1.30 -2.37 -3.24
N VAL A 62 1.89 -1.28 -3.72
CA VAL A 62 1.12 -0.05 -3.91
C VAL A 62 0.02 -0.30 -4.93
N SER A 63 0.30 -1.06 -5.97
CA SER A 63 -0.71 -1.41 -6.96
C SER A 63 -1.85 -2.20 -6.32
N GLU A 64 -1.51 -3.08 -5.40
CA GLU A 64 -2.52 -3.85 -4.69
C GLU A 64 -3.39 -2.94 -3.82
N LEU A 65 -2.76 -1.98 -3.14
CA LEU A 65 -3.52 -1.00 -2.35
C LEU A 65 -4.50 -0.25 -3.25
N MET A 66 -4.03 0.16 -4.42
CA MET A 66 -4.88 0.90 -5.34
C MET A 66 -6.07 0.07 -5.80
N SER A 67 -5.83 -1.20 -6.12
CA SER A 67 -6.92 -2.03 -6.61
C SER A 67 -7.91 -2.43 -5.52
N SER A 68 -7.54 -2.23 -4.27
CA SER A 68 -8.45 -2.54 -3.17
C SER A 68 -9.47 -1.44 -2.90
N LEU A 69 -9.31 -0.28 -3.54
CA LEU A 69 -10.23 0.82 -3.32
C LEU A 69 -11.59 0.55 -3.91
N ASN A 70 -12.63 0.96 -3.18
CA ASN A 70 -13.99 0.90 -3.69
C ASN A 70 -14.37 2.29 -4.17
N MET A 71 -14.24 2.50 -5.46
CA MET A 71 -14.44 3.83 -6.02
C MET A 71 -15.90 4.28 -5.96
N GLU A 72 -16.81 3.33 -6.01
CA GLU A 72 -18.22 3.67 -5.94
C GLU A 72 -18.64 4.15 -4.59
N LYS A 73 -18.27 3.41 -3.57
CA LYS A 73 -18.72 3.72 -2.22
C LYS A 73 -17.80 4.68 -1.48
N GLY A 74 -16.54 4.73 -1.89
CA GLY A 74 -15.58 5.57 -1.21
C GLY A 74 -15.64 7.04 -1.56
N GLY A 75 -16.29 7.38 -2.67
CA GLY A 75 -16.48 8.76 -3.04
C GLY A 75 -15.18 9.53 -3.17
N GLU A 76 -15.19 10.73 -2.63
CA GLU A 76 -14.05 11.64 -2.77
C GLU A 76 -12.79 11.10 -2.07
N VAL A 77 -12.97 10.43 -0.95
CA VAL A 77 -11.82 9.89 -0.22
C VAL A 77 -11.13 8.82 -1.06
N ALA A 78 -11.89 7.95 -1.70
CA ALA A 78 -11.31 6.92 -2.54
C ALA A 78 -10.60 7.53 -3.74
N LYS A 79 -11.16 8.59 -4.31
CA LYS A 79 -10.51 9.28 -5.42
C LYS A 79 -9.18 9.87 -4.99
N ASN A 80 -9.16 10.49 -3.82
CA ASN A 80 -7.93 11.11 -3.32
C ASN A 80 -6.88 10.05 -3.03
N LEU A 81 -7.29 8.93 -2.45
CA LEU A 81 -6.35 7.84 -2.20
C LEU A 81 -5.82 7.26 -3.49
N LYS A 82 -6.68 7.13 -4.49
CA LYS A 82 -6.24 6.60 -5.77
C LYS A 82 -5.17 7.50 -6.38
N SER A 83 -5.38 8.80 -6.32
CA SER A 83 -4.39 9.74 -6.83
C SER A 83 -3.07 9.64 -6.08
N LEU A 84 -3.16 9.50 -4.77
CA LEU A 84 -1.97 9.40 -3.95
C LEU A 84 -1.21 8.11 -4.24
N TYR A 85 -1.92 7.00 -4.34
CA TYR A 85 -1.27 5.73 -4.69
C TYR A 85 -0.64 5.80 -6.08
N ALA A 86 -1.32 6.45 -7.03
CA ALA A 86 -0.78 6.59 -8.38
C ALA A 86 0.50 7.42 -8.35
N PHE A 87 0.53 8.46 -7.52
CA PHE A 87 1.73 9.26 -7.34
C PHE A 87 2.87 8.42 -6.79
N MET A 88 2.59 7.64 -5.74
CA MET A 88 3.61 6.76 -5.17
C MET A 88 4.14 5.77 -6.19
N PHE A 89 3.22 5.19 -6.95
CA PHE A 89 3.57 4.22 -7.98
C PHE A 89 4.56 4.84 -8.97
N SER A 90 4.25 6.04 -9.45
CA SER A 90 5.12 6.71 -10.41
C SER A 90 6.47 7.09 -9.79
N GLN A 91 6.47 7.48 -8.52
CA GLN A 91 7.71 7.82 -7.84
C GLN A 91 8.63 6.61 -7.71
N LEU A 92 8.04 5.45 -7.42
CA LEU A 92 8.83 4.23 -7.31
C LEU A 92 9.41 3.82 -8.67
N ILE A 93 8.65 4.02 -9.74
CA ILE A 93 9.16 3.75 -11.08
C ILE A 93 10.32 4.68 -11.40
N GLU A 94 10.15 5.96 -11.11
CA GLU A 94 11.19 6.93 -11.39
C GLU A 94 12.45 6.65 -10.58
N ALA A 95 12.26 6.34 -9.29
CA ALA A 95 13.40 5.99 -8.44
C ALA A 95 14.14 4.78 -8.99
N ASN A 96 13.41 3.82 -9.54
CA ASN A 96 14.04 2.64 -10.07
C ASN A 96 14.82 2.93 -11.34
N MET A 97 14.28 3.80 -12.18
CA MET A 97 14.97 4.16 -13.41
C MET A 97 16.29 4.87 -13.14
N ASN A 98 16.29 5.74 -12.17
CA ASN A 98 17.48 6.55 -11.88
C ASN A 98 18.29 6.04 -10.69
N LYS A 99 17.78 5.06 -9.98
CA LYS A 99 18.38 4.53 -8.76
C LYS A 99 18.68 5.62 -7.77
N GLU A 100 17.64 6.45 -7.53
CA GLU A 100 17.72 7.55 -6.58
C GLU A 100 16.87 7.29 -5.37
N SER A 101 17.41 7.60 -4.20
CA SER A 101 16.70 7.36 -2.95
C SER A 101 15.62 8.39 -2.65
N LYS A 102 15.82 9.60 -3.10
CA LYS A 102 14.95 10.70 -2.69
C LYS A 102 13.45 10.44 -2.93
N PRO A 103 13.05 10.00 -4.13
CA PRO A 103 11.62 9.72 -4.33
C PRO A 103 11.13 8.59 -3.44
N ILE A 104 12.01 7.63 -3.12
CA ILE A 104 11.62 6.51 -2.26
C ILE A 104 11.35 7.01 -0.86
N VAL A 105 12.20 7.89 -0.36
CA VAL A 105 12.01 8.44 0.98
C VAL A 105 10.69 9.18 1.09
N THR A 106 10.34 9.93 0.04
CA THR A 106 9.05 10.61 -0.01
C THR A 106 7.89 9.61 0.10
N VAL A 107 7.98 8.53 -0.66
CA VAL A 107 6.92 7.51 -0.63
C VAL A 107 6.84 6.86 0.75
N ILE A 108 7.98 6.57 1.36
CA ILE A 108 7.98 5.97 2.70
C ILE A 108 7.28 6.89 3.69
N GLY A 109 7.55 8.19 3.62
CA GLY A 109 6.90 9.14 4.53
C GLY A 109 5.39 9.13 4.36
N LEU A 110 4.93 9.13 3.12
CA LEU A 110 3.49 9.10 2.85
C LEU A 110 2.85 7.79 3.33
N LEU A 111 3.54 6.68 3.08
CA LEU A 111 3.01 5.39 3.52
C LEU A 111 2.91 5.32 5.03
N LYS A 112 3.89 5.86 5.74
CA LYS A 112 3.86 5.85 7.20
C LYS A 112 2.72 6.70 7.73
N GLU A 113 2.50 7.86 7.13
CA GLU A 113 1.39 8.72 7.55
C GLU A 113 0.04 8.03 7.34
N LEU A 114 -0.13 7.41 6.19
CA LEU A 114 -1.38 6.71 5.91
C LEU A 114 -1.56 5.52 6.83
N ARG A 115 -0.48 4.82 7.12
CA ARG A 115 -0.55 3.68 8.01
C ARG A 115 -1.01 4.10 9.38
N GLU A 116 -0.46 5.20 9.90
CA GLU A 116 -0.86 5.70 11.20
C GLU A 116 -2.32 6.10 11.23
N ALA A 117 -2.76 6.80 10.20
CA ALA A 117 -4.16 7.20 10.12
C ALA A 117 -5.08 5.99 10.07
N TRP A 118 -4.69 4.99 9.30
CA TRP A 118 -5.49 3.79 9.17
C TRP A 118 -5.62 3.06 10.50
N ILE A 119 -4.50 2.91 11.23
CA ILE A 119 -4.52 2.24 12.52
C ILE A 119 -5.36 3.01 13.52
N HIS A 120 -5.20 4.33 13.53
CA HIS A 120 -5.96 5.16 14.47
C HIS A 120 -7.47 5.04 14.24
N ILE A 121 -7.88 5.13 12.99
CA ILE A 121 -9.28 5.02 12.65
C ILE A 121 -9.81 3.64 12.97
N GLY A 122 -9.02 2.61 12.69
CA GLY A 122 -9.41 1.26 13.00
C GLY A 122 -9.59 1.03 14.50
N ASN A 123 -8.71 1.65 15.29
CA ASN A 123 -8.80 1.51 16.73
C ASN A 123 -10.02 2.19 17.32
N THR A 124 -10.46 3.28 16.70
CA THR A 124 -11.65 3.96 17.18
C THR A 124 -12.91 3.35 16.60
N ASN A 125 -12.74 2.39 15.70
CA ASN A 125 -13.86 1.76 15.06
C ASN A 125 -14.71 2.70 14.25
N LYS A 126 -14.15 3.83 13.87
CA LYS A 126 -14.82 4.75 13.02
C LYS A 126 -13.94 4.87 11.87
N ALA A 127 -14.36 4.63 10.71
CA ALA A 127 -13.38 4.40 9.75
C ALA A 127 -13.72 4.88 8.36
N PRO A 128 -13.62 6.12 8.08
CA PRO A 128 -13.79 6.57 6.71
C PRO A 128 -12.81 5.91 5.76
N VAL A 129 -11.55 5.79 6.16
CA VAL A 129 -10.56 5.17 5.31
C VAL A 129 -10.82 3.69 5.18
N SER A 130 -11.13 3.05 6.30
CA SER A 130 -11.46 1.66 6.30
C SER A 130 -12.66 1.41 5.41
N TYR A 131 -13.64 2.27 5.52
CA TYR A 131 -14.84 2.16 4.74
C TYR A 131 -14.54 2.28 3.25
N THR A 132 -13.66 3.15 2.85
CA THR A 132 -13.35 3.31 1.43
C THR A 132 -12.64 2.10 0.88
N HIS A 133 -11.93 1.38 1.72
CA HIS A 133 -11.24 0.18 1.27
C HIS A 133 -12.11 -1.07 1.36
N LEU A 134 -12.91 -1.16 2.42
CA LEU A 134 -13.56 -2.37 2.71
C LEU A 134 -14.81 -2.59 2.06
N ARG A 135 -15.41 -1.77 1.83
CA ARG A 135 -16.31 -2.05 1.46
C ARG A 135 -17.37 -1.86 1.01
N ALA A 136 -17.60 -2.19 0.21
CA ALA A 136 -18.77 -2.04 -0.36
C ALA A 136 -19.80 -2.73 0.39
N HIS A 137 -19.44 -3.82 0.87
CA HIS A 137 -20.41 -4.58 1.56
C HIS A 137 -20.58 -4.17 2.97
N GLU A 138 -19.76 -3.22 3.41
CA GLU A 138 -19.81 -2.87 4.70
C GLU A 138 -20.83 -1.89 4.86
N THR A 139 -21.84 -2.08 5.56
CA THR A 139 -22.74 -1.12 5.69
C THR A 139 -22.52 -0.38 6.82
N PRO A 140 -22.58 0.76 6.74
CA PRO A 140 -22.27 1.58 7.82
C PRO A 140 -23.52 1.67 8.52
N GLU A 141 -23.82 1.51 9.20
CA GLU A 141 -24.85 1.64 9.84
C GLU A 141 -25.02 2.49 10.39
#